data_e605a84f7dfa757a953adb9a98884fe3
#
_entry.id   e605a84f7dfa757a953adb9a98884fe3
#
_cell.length_a   1.000
_cell.length_b   1.000
_cell.length_c   1.000
_cell.angle_alpha   90.00
_cell.angle_beta   90.00
_cell.angle_gamma   90.00
#
_symmetry.space_group_name_H-M   'P 1'
#
loop_
_entity.id
_entity.type
_entity.pdbx_description
1 polymer ?
#
loop_
_entity_poly.entity_id
_entity_poly.type
_entity_poly.pdbx_seq_one_letter_code
_entity_poly.pdbx_strand_id
1 'polypeptide(L)'
;MRYKDALKYRDAAINDQPKEAAISRKTMIGIAGAGIRSGATHNSIVLGNFLRANNQMTAVLEYAQRPALQSVCEATGASFYNEGYFSLKGVDYYPECDRERLTAVAGRLYDYIIMDFGNYADADQILFNKCDVRIIISGSKPWELANLEEVFRSQEEVVLKKYHFCFLGTTNNRLQKEIIKHMEPLENIYFLEYNEDPLACDHFPEGFEILRDYLGPVKKEKKKKSFFGKKRG
;
A
#
# COMPACT_ATOMS: atom_id res chain seq x y z
N MET A 1 16.22 50.69 -24.82
CA MET A 1 15.84 49.72 -23.76
C MET A 1 16.14 50.35 -22.42
N ARG A 2 15.10 50.66 -21.61
CA ARG A 2 15.30 51.41 -20.35
C ARG A 2 15.72 50.45 -19.24
N TYR A 3 16.61 50.89 -18.36
CA TYR A 3 17.14 50.11 -17.23
C TYR A 3 16.07 49.40 -16.39
N LYS A 4 14.88 49.97 -16.29
CA LYS A 4 13.69 49.34 -15.62
C LYS A 4 13.13 48.11 -16.32
N ASP A 5 13.35 47.95 -17.65
CA ASP A 5 12.87 46.80 -18.39
C ASP A 5 13.82 45.61 -18.23
N ALA A 6 15.12 45.89 -18.04
CA ALA A 6 16.11 44.86 -17.75
C ALA A 6 15.96 44.23 -16.35
N LEU A 7 15.49 45.00 -15.37
CA LEU A 7 15.19 44.50 -14.02
C LEU A 7 13.99 43.55 -14.00
N LYS A 8 12.90 43.82 -14.76
CA LYS A 8 11.77 42.93 -14.87
C LYS A 8 12.10 41.56 -15.47
N TYR A 9 13.00 41.52 -16.46
CA TYR A 9 13.48 40.26 -17.04
C TYR A 9 14.40 39.50 -16.09
N ARG A 10 15.13 40.17 -15.22
CA ARG A 10 15.99 39.54 -14.21
C ARG A 10 15.17 38.92 -13.08
N ASP A 11 14.08 39.55 -12.65
CA ASP A 11 13.20 39.05 -11.59
C ASP A 11 12.32 37.88 -12.10
N ALA A 12 11.97 37.86 -13.40
CA ALA A 12 11.28 36.69 -14.02
C ALA A 12 12.21 35.49 -14.16
N ALA A 13 13.51 35.70 -14.45
CA ALA A 13 14.48 34.59 -14.59
C ALA A 13 14.92 34.00 -13.25
N ILE A 14 14.75 34.71 -12.12
CA ILE A 14 15.09 34.20 -10.78
C ILE A 14 13.95 33.33 -10.22
N ASN A 15 12.70 33.48 -10.73
CA ASN A 15 11.56 32.66 -10.30
C ASN A 15 11.41 31.34 -11.08
N ASP A 16 12.19 31.11 -12.11
CA ASP A 16 12.19 29.90 -12.93
C ASP A 16 13.38 28.96 -12.63
N GLN A 17 13.89 29.05 -11.42
CA GLN A 17 14.71 27.94 -10.91
C GLN A 17 13.76 26.73 -10.79
N PRO A 18 14.10 25.57 -11.42
CA PRO A 18 13.34 24.35 -11.16
C PRO A 18 13.38 24.19 -9.64
N LYS A 19 12.19 24.19 -9.00
CA LYS A 19 12.08 23.75 -7.61
C LYS A 19 12.86 22.45 -7.57
N GLU A 20 13.96 22.40 -6.82
CA GLU A 20 14.67 21.16 -6.56
C GLU A 20 13.59 20.14 -6.28
N ALA A 21 13.45 19.16 -7.17
CA ALA A 21 12.52 18.07 -6.98
C ALA A 21 12.96 17.48 -5.65
N ALA A 22 12.19 17.74 -4.59
CA ALA A 22 12.42 17.12 -3.31
C ALA A 22 12.54 15.64 -3.64
N ILE A 23 13.72 15.04 -3.41
CA ILE A 23 13.95 13.63 -3.64
C ILE A 23 12.89 12.95 -2.82
N SER A 24 11.79 12.53 -3.47
CA SER A 24 10.68 11.87 -2.80
C SER A 24 11.28 10.64 -2.15
N ARG A 25 11.29 10.61 -0.83
CA ARG A 25 11.82 9.45 -0.10
C ARG A 25 10.90 8.28 -0.44
N LYS A 26 11.47 7.31 -1.14
CA LYS A 26 10.76 6.07 -1.46
C LYS A 26 10.24 5.40 -0.19
N THR A 27 8.97 5.04 -0.16
CA THR A 27 8.35 4.37 0.98
C THR A 27 8.22 2.88 0.70
N MET A 28 8.76 2.05 1.57
CA MET A 28 8.62 0.59 1.53
C MET A 28 7.52 0.14 2.47
N ILE A 29 6.52 -0.59 1.94
CA ILE A 29 5.38 -1.11 2.68
C ILE A 29 5.45 -2.63 2.66
N GLY A 30 5.67 -3.26 3.81
CA GLY A 30 5.61 -4.70 3.96
C GLY A 30 4.19 -5.14 4.34
N ILE A 31 3.65 -6.12 3.62
CA ILE A 31 2.36 -6.74 3.91
C ILE A 31 2.56 -8.24 4.09
N ALA A 32 2.13 -8.76 5.24
CA ALA A 32 2.14 -10.20 5.51
C ALA A 32 0.80 -10.64 6.10
N GLY A 33 0.38 -11.86 5.83
CA GLY A 33 -0.78 -12.47 6.43
C GLY A 33 -0.43 -13.15 7.75
N ALA A 34 -1.25 -13.03 8.79
CA ALA A 34 -1.07 -13.76 10.04
C ALA A 34 -1.10 -15.28 9.82
N GLY A 35 -1.77 -15.75 8.75
CA GLY A 35 -1.82 -17.14 8.37
C GLY A 35 -1.94 -17.31 6.86
N ILE A 36 -1.95 -18.55 6.40
CA ILE A 36 -2.11 -18.90 4.99
C ILE A 36 -3.48 -18.38 4.50
N ARG A 37 -3.50 -17.72 3.33
CA ARG A 37 -4.70 -17.12 2.71
C ARG A 37 -5.36 -16.01 3.53
N SER A 38 -4.65 -15.36 4.43
CA SER A 38 -5.14 -14.19 5.17
C SER A 38 -5.30 -12.92 4.31
N GLY A 39 -4.98 -12.97 3.01
CA GLY A 39 -5.24 -11.87 2.08
C GLY A 39 -4.06 -10.89 1.88
N ALA A 40 -2.81 -11.28 2.19
CA ALA A 40 -1.64 -10.42 1.96
C ALA A 40 -1.53 -9.99 0.49
N THR A 41 -1.47 -10.93 -0.46
CA THR A 41 -1.39 -10.64 -1.90
C THR A 41 -2.58 -9.81 -2.39
N HIS A 42 -3.80 -10.15 -1.95
CA HIS A 42 -5.00 -9.39 -2.30
C HIS A 42 -4.88 -7.93 -1.90
N ASN A 43 -4.50 -7.66 -0.64
CA ASN A 43 -4.35 -6.29 -0.14
C ASN A 43 -3.12 -5.57 -0.70
N SER A 44 -2.08 -6.28 -1.09
CA SER A 44 -0.95 -5.70 -1.84
C SER A 44 -1.40 -5.16 -3.20
N ILE A 45 -2.26 -5.89 -3.90
CA ILE A 45 -2.84 -5.45 -5.18
C ILE A 45 -3.80 -4.27 -4.97
N VAL A 46 -4.72 -4.35 -4.00
CA VAL A 46 -5.66 -3.26 -3.64
C VAL A 46 -4.89 -1.98 -3.36
N LEU A 47 -3.87 -2.05 -2.51
CA LEU A 47 -3.07 -0.90 -2.14
C LEU A 47 -2.28 -0.34 -3.33
N GLY A 48 -1.71 -1.22 -4.17
CA GLY A 48 -1.00 -0.81 -5.38
C GLY A 48 -1.90 -0.01 -6.32
N ASN A 49 -3.10 -0.50 -6.59
CA ASN A 49 -4.07 0.21 -7.44
C ASN A 49 -4.53 1.53 -6.82
N PHE A 50 -4.76 1.56 -5.51
CA PHE A 50 -5.11 2.79 -4.80
C PHE A 50 -4.00 3.85 -4.92
N LEU A 51 -2.74 3.49 -4.66
CA LEU A 51 -1.60 4.41 -4.77
C LEU A 51 -1.47 4.93 -6.22
N ARG A 52 -1.64 4.06 -7.20
CA ARG A 52 -1.61 4.44 -8.61
C ARG A 52 -2.75 5.39 -8.99
N ALA A 53 -3.96 5.17 -8.49
CA ALA A 53 -5.10 6.08 -8.68
C ALA A 53 -4.82 7.48 -8.11
N ASN A 54 -3.95 7.57 -7.11
CA ASN A 54 -3.46 8.84 -6.54
C ASN A 54 -2.18 9.36 -7.21
N ASN A 55 -1.88 8.91 -8.44
CA ASN A 55 -0.72 9.32 -9.25
C ASN A 55 0.65 8.99 -8.64
N GLN A 56 0.73 7.97 -7.79
CA GLN A 56 1.99 7.49 -7.24
C GLN A 56 2.58 6.41 -8.15
N MET A 57 3.86 6.48 -8.43
CA MET A 57 4.58 5.40 -9.13
C MET A 57 4.79 4.24 -8.17
N THR A 58 4.14 3.11 -8.45
CA THR A 58 4.05 2.01 -7.49
C THR A 58 4.50 0.69 -8.11
N ALA A 59 5.30 -0.05 -7.36
CA ALA A 59 5.65 -1.44 -7.62
C ALA A 59 5.11 -2.35 -6.52
N VAL A 60 4.66 -3.55 -6.90
CA VAL A 60 4.30 -4.64 -5.99
C VAL A 60 5.29 -5.79 -6.23
N LEU A 61 6.06 -6.14 -5.22
CA LEU A 61 7.07 -7.20 -5.25
C LEU A 61 6.58 -8.39 -4.44
N GLU A 62 6.42 -9.53 -5.09
CA GLU A 62 6.06 -10.77 -4.41
C GLU A 62 7.32 -11.41 -3.82
N TYR A 63 7.44 -11.33 -2.50
CA TYR A 63 8.54 -11.91 -1.73
C TYR A 63 8.04 -13.09 -0.88
N ALA A 64 6.96 -13.71 -1.34
CA ALA A 64 6.27 -14.83 -0.69
C ALA A 64 6.85 -16.18 -1.11
N GLN A 65 6.91 -17.14 -0.20
CA GLN A 65 7.30 -18.54 -0.55
C GLN A 65 6.25 -19.23 -1.45
N ARG A 66 5.01 -18.76 -1.44
CA ARG A 66 3.93 -19.28 -2.28
C ARG A 66 3.45 -18.18 -3.21
N PRO A 67 4.04 -18.07 -4.40
CA PRO A 67 3.75 -17.00 -5.33
C PRO A 67 2.33 -17.13 -5.93
N ALA A 68 1.70 -15.99 -6.20
CA ALA A 68 0.38 -15.89 -6.79
C ALA A 68 0.30 -14.86 -7.94
N LEU A 69 1.26 -13.93 -8.05
CA LEU A 69 1.23 -12.87 -9.06
C LEU A 69 1.36 -13.41 -10.49
N GLN A 70 2.04 -14.55 -10.67
CA GLN A 70 2.06 -15.23 -11.97
C GLN A 70 0.65 -15.57 -12.44
N SER A 71 -0.18 -16.14 -11.56
CA SER A 71 -1.58 -16.47 -11.87
C SER A 71 -2.43 -15.22 -12.13
N VAL A 72 -2.12 -14.09 -11.48
CA VAL A 72 -2.77 -12.81 -11.78
C VAL A 72 -2.44 -12.33 -13.19
N CYS A 73 -1.18 -12.44 -13.62
CA CYS A 73 -0.75 -12.11 -14.96
C CYS A 73 -1.51 -12.96 -16.00
N GLU A 74 -1.56 -14.27 -15.81
CA GLU A 74 -2.23 -15.21 -16.71
C GLU A 74 -3.74 -14.93 -16.79
N ALA A 75 -4.40 -14.75 -15.64
CA ALA A 75 -5.84 -14.49 -15.56
C ALA A 75 -6.26 -13.16 -16.21
N THR A 76 -5.37 -12.17 -16.19
CA THR A 76 -5.66 -10.84 -16.76
C THR A 76 -5.20 -10.68 -18.21
N GLY A 77 -4.45 -11.66 -18.76
CA GLY A 77 -3.87 -11.59 -20.08
C GLY A 77 -2.76 -10.53 -20.21
N ALA A 78 -2.20 -10.07 -19.08
CA ALA A 78 -1.07 -9.15 -19.10
C ALA A 78 0.18 -9.83 -19.69
N SER A 79 1.04 -9.03 -20.33
CA SER A 79 2.29 -9.54 -20.92
C SER A 79 3.47 -9.25 -20.00
N PHE A 80 4.34 -10.23 -19.84
CA PHE A 80 5.62 -10.04 -19.14
C PHE A 80 6.58 -9.21 -19.98
N TYR A 81 7.28 -8.28 -19.33
CA TYR A 81 8.45 -7.61 -19.88
C TYR A 81 9.71 -8.47 -19.69
N ASN A 82 10.74 -8.20 -20.50
CA ASN A 82 12.00 -8.94 -20.45
C ASN A 82 12.70 -8.88 -19.07
N GLU A 83 12.44 -7.81 -18.32
CA GLU A 83 12.97 -7.60 -16.97
C GLU A 83 12.23 -8.43 -15.90
N GLY A 84 11.31 -9.33 -16.31
CA GLY A 84 10.62 -10.26 -15.42
C GLY A 84 9.54 -9.62 -14.54
N TYR A 85 8.86 -8.62 -15.03
CA TYR A 85 7.68 -8.02 -14.39
C TYR A 85 6.56 -7.85 -15.44
N PHE A 86 5.34 -7.60 -14.98
CA PHE A 86 4.24 -7.16 -15.82
C PHE A 86 3.61 -5.89 -15.26
N SER A 87 3.03 -5.08 -16.14
CA SER A 87 2.32 -3.87 -15.73
C SER A 87 0.82 -4.05 -15.94
N LEU A 88 0.04 -3.76 -14.89
CA LEU A 88 -1.42 -3.82 -14.96
C LEU A 88 -2.00 -2.57 -14.32
N LYS A 89 -2.84 -1.84 -15.05
CA LYS A 89 -3.43 -0.54 -14.63
C LYS A 89 -2.38 0.49 -14.16
N GLY A 90 -1.13 0.36 -14.65
CA GLY A 90 -0.02 1.26 -14.35
C GLY A 90 0.67 0.98 -13.02
N VAL A 91 0.41 -0.15 -12.39
CA VAL A 91 1.20 -0.73 -11.31
C VAL A 91 2.11 -1.79 -11.90
N ASP A 92 3.38 -1.81 -11.50
CA ASP A 92 4.34 -2.82 -11.94
C ASP A 92 4.41 -3.94 -10.89
N TYR A 93 4.17 -5.16 -11.34
CA TYR A 93 4.13 -6.37 -10.52
C TYR A 93 5.34 -7.25 -10.81
N TYR A 94 6.09 -7.60 -9.77
CA TYR A 94 7.29 -8.42 -9.82
C TYR A 94 7.03 -9.75 -9.12
N PRO A 95 6.64 -10.81 -9.86
CA PRO A 95 6.47 -12.15 -9.28
C PRO A 95 7.81 -12.73 -8.84
N GLU A 96 7.77 -13.60 -7.82
CA GLU A 96 8.93 -14.38 -7.34
C GLU A 96 10.19 -13.53 -7.13
N CYS A 97 10.04 -12.43 -6.40
CA CYS A 97 11.11 -11.47 -6.19
C CYS A 97 12.12 -11.98 -5.14
N ASP A 98 13.39 -11.95 -5.49
CA ASP A 98 14.51 -12.20 -4.61
C ASP A 98 15.22 -10.92 -4.15
N ARG A 99 16.31 -11.04 -3.39
CA ARG A 99 17.09 -9.89 -2.88
C ARG A 99 17.79 -9.12 -3.99
N GLU A 100 18.24 -9.81 -5.04
CA GLU A 100 18.92 -9.16 -6.17
C GLU A 100 17.91 -8.29 -6.95
N ARG A 101 16.74 -8.86 -7.25
CA ARG A 101 15.67 -8.14 -7.92
C ARG A 101 15.14 -6.99 -7.07
N LEU A 102 14.96 -7.19 -5.76
CA LEU A 102 14.60 -6.10 -4.84
C LEU A 102 15.60 -4.95 -4.92
N THR A 103 16.91 -5.22 -4.94
CA THR A 103 17.94 -4.19 -5.05
C THR A 103 17.83 -3.43 -6.38
N ALA A 104 17.61 -4.15 -7.48
CA ALA A 104 17.43 -3.54 -8.80
C ALA A 104 16.18 -2.66 -8.85
N VAL A 105 15.04 -3.12 -8.30
CA VAL A 105 13.78 -2.37 -8.24
C VAL A 105 13.90 -1.17 -7.31
N ALA A 106 14.60 -1.31 -6.18
CA ALA A 106 14.87 -0.21 -5.26
C ALA A 106 15.67 0.94 -5.91
N GLY A 107 16.44 0.67 -6.96
CA GLY A 107 17.14 1.69 -7.77
C GLY A 107 16.23 2.40 -8.80
N ARG A 108 15.02 1.94 -9.07
CA ARG A 108 14.08 2.53 -10.05
C ARG A 108 13.30 3.70 -9.45
N LEU A 109 12.63 4.48 -10.30
CA LEU A 109 11.86 5.68 -9.89
C LEU A 109 10.43 5.27 -9.44
N TYR A 110 10.32 4.58 -8.31
CA TYR A 110 9.04 4.35 -7.64
C TYR A 110 8.92 5.26 -6.41
N ASP A 111 7.72 5.77 -6.17
CA ASP A 111 7.38 6.48 -4.93
C ASP A 111 7.12 5.48 -3.81
N TYR A 112 6.46 4.36 -4.16
CA TYR A 112 6.10 3.28 -3.25
C TYR A 112 6.52 1.91 -3.78
N ILE A 113 7.09 1.11 -2.89
CA ILE A 113 7.34 -0.31 -3.12
C ILE A 113 6.55 -1.10 -2.07
N ILE A 114 5.56 -1.86 -2.53
CA ILE A 114 4.79 -2.78 -1.70
C ILE A 114 5.46 -4.14 -1.79
N MET A 115 5.83 -4.71 -0.64
CA MET A 115 6.40 -6.05 -0.55
C MET A 115 5.36 -7.01 0.01
N ASP A 116 4.90 -7.93 -0.82
CA ASP A 116 4.01 -9.03 -0.40
C ASP A 116 4.86 -10.18 0.15
N PHE A 117 4.84 -10.34 1.46
CA PHE A 117 5.57 -11.42 2.14
C PHE A 117 4.77 -12.72 2.26
N GLY A 118 3.52 -12.76 1.76
CA GLY A 118 2.66 -13.93 1.90
C GLY A 118 2.30 -14.22 3.35
N ASN A 119 2.60 -15.44 3.83
CA ASN A 119 2.38 -15.83 5.22
C ASN A 119 3.53 -15.34 6.11
N TYR A 120 3.23 -14.67 7.22
CA TYR A 120 4.23 -14.09 8.14
C TYR A 120 5.19 -15.14 8.72
N ALA A 121 4.71 -16.35 9.04
CA ALA A 121 5.54 -17.43 9.58
C ALA A 121 6.65 -17.87 8.60
N ASP A 122 6.42 -17.73 7.30
CA ASP A 122 7.35 -18.11 6.24
C ASP A 122 8.17 -16.90 5.72
N ALA A 123 7.88 -15.69 6.21
CA ALA A 123 8.45 -14.45 5.71
C ALA A 123 9.91 -14.22 6.15
N ASP A 124 10.69 -13.49 5.34
CA ASP A 124 11.96 -12.88 5.79
C ASP A 124 11.64 -11.75 6.78
N GLN A 125 11.50 -12.09 8.07
CA GLN A 125 11.14 -11.16 9.14
C GLN A 125 12.16 -10.04 9.31
N ILE A 126 13.43 -10.27 8.98
CA ILE A 126 14.46 -9.21 9.02
C ILE A 126 14.16 -8.15 7.97
N LEU A 127 13.81 -8.57 6.77
CA LEU A 127 13.46 -7.66 5.68
C LEU A 127 12.11 -6.98 5.94
N PHE A 128 11.11 -7.73 6.43
CA PHE A 128 9.81 -7.18 6.82
C PHE A 128 9.98 -6.06 7.85
N ASN A 129 10.84 -6.27 8.88
CA ASN A 129 11.12 -5.27 9.90
C ASN A 129 11.87 -4.02 9.40
N LYS A 130 12.47 -4.08 8.20
CA LYS A 130 13.12 -2.93 7.54
C LYS A 130 12.16 -2.08 6.71
N CYS A 131 10.95 -2.55 6.46
CA CYS A 131 9.94 -1.74 5.78
C CYS A 131 9.55 -0.52 6.64
N ASP A 132 9.26 0.61 5.99
CA ASP A 132 8.82 1.83 6.66
C ASP A 132 7.44 1.61 7.32
N VAL A 133 6.54 0.93 6.62
CA VAL A 133 5.21 0.51 7.10
C VAL A 133 5.13 -1.00 7.11
N ARG A 134 4.64 -1.59 8.19
CA ARG A 134 4.52 -3.05 8.38
C ARG A 134 3.10 -3.41 8.72
N ILE A 135 2.44 -4.13 7.81
CA ILE A 135 1.02 -4.47 7.90
C ILE A 135 0.88 -5.98 8.05
N ILE A 136 0.17 -6.39 9.09
CA ILE A 136 -0.24 -7.78 9.31
C ILE A 136 -1.73 -7.89 9.00
N ILE A 137 -2.08 -8.70 8.02
CA ILE A 137 -3.46 -8.95 7.63
C ILE A 137 -3.96 -10.23 8.34
N SER A 138 -5.11 -10.14 9.00
CA SER A 138 -5.78 -11.28 9.63
C SER A 138 -7.28 -11.27 9.32
N GLY A 139 -7.90 -12.44 9.35
CA GLY A 139 -9.35 -12.51 9.47
C GLY A 139 -9.77 -12.27 10.92
N SER A 140 -11.08 -12.16 11.13
CA SER A 140 -11.67 -11.84 12.43
C SER A 140 -12.34 -13.02 13.15
N LYS A 141 -12.34 -14.20 12.51
CA LYS A 141 -12.96 -15.40 13.10
C LYS A 141 -12.00 -16.03 14.13
N PRO A 142 -12.51 -16.73 15.15
CA PRO A 142 -11.67 -17.30 16.22
C PRO A 142 -10.48 -18.12 15.72
N TRP A 143 -10.68 -18.95 14.71
CA TRP A 143 -9.59 -19.75 14.13
C TRP A 143 -8.60 -18.96 13.28
N GLU A 144 -8.98 -17.78 12.78
CA GLU A 144 -8.11 -16.86 12.07
C GLU A 144 -7.27 -16.03 13.06
N LEU A 145 -7.90 -15.63 14.18
CA LEU A 145 -7.22 -14.93 15.27
C LEU A 145 -6.13 -15.79 15.92
N ALA A 146 -6.33 -17.11 15.99
CA ALA A 146 -5.31 -18.04 16.49
C ALA A 146 -3.98 -17.96 15.71
N ASN A 147 -4.02 -17.59 14.42
CA ASN A 147 -2.80 -17.43 13.62
C ASN A 147 -1.93 -16.24 14.10
N LEU A 148 -2.52 -15.24 14.78
CA LEU A 148 -1.75 -14.13 15.35
C LEU A 148 -0.81 -14.55 16.47
N GLU A 149 -1.06 -15.69 17.12
CA GLU A 149 -0.18 -16.19 18.18
C GLU A 149 1.26 -16.40 17.67
N GLU A 150 1.43 -16.85 16.43
CA GLU A 150 2.76 -17.03 15.83
C GLU A 150 3.46 -15.68 15.65
N VAL A 151 2.73 -14.65 15.20
CA VAL A 151 3.25 -13.29 15.09
C VAL A 151 3.70 -12.77 16.46
N PHE A 152 2.89 -12.99 17.49
CA PHE A 152 3.18 -12.51 18.85
C PHE A 152 4.35 -13.25 19.51
N ARG A 153 4.50 -14.57 19.25
CA ARG A 153 5.62 -15.34 19.81
C ARG A 153 6.95 -15.02 19.14
N SER A 154 6.92 -14.57 17.88
CA SER A 154 8.13 -14.35 17.09
C SER A 154 8.79 -13.00 17.31
N GLN A 155 8.12 -12.05 17.98
CA GLN A 155 8.59 -10.68 18.14
C GLN A 155 8.38 -10.17 19.58
N GLU A 156 9.28 -9.29 19.99
CA GLU A 156 9.12 -8.54 21.24
C GLU A 156 8.00 -7.49 21.12
N GLU A 157 7.33 -7.15 22.21
CA GLU A 157 6.24 -6.18 22.25
C GLU A 157 6.62 -4.81 21.66
N VAL A 158 7.86 -4.36 21.88
CA VAL A 158 8.38 -3.10 21.31
C VAL A 158 8.41 -3.11 19.78
N VAL A 159 8.57 -4.27 19.17
CA VAL A 159 8.52 -4.45 17.72
C VAL A 159 7.07 -4.54 17.26
N LEU A 160 6.23 -5.31 17.95
CA LEU A 160 4.81 -5.46 17.65
C LEU A 160 4.05 -4.12 17.68
N LYS A 161 4.41 -3.21 18.61
CA LYS A 161 3.85 -1.85 18.66
C LYS A 161 4.11 -1.00 17.40
N LYS A 162 5.04 -1.43 16.55
CA LYS A 162 5.33 -0.78 15.27
C LYS A 162 4.61 -1.44 14.09
N TYR A 163 3.88 -2.54 14.31
CA TYR A 163 3.08 -3.19 13.28
C TYR A 163 1.68 -2.61 13.26
N HIS A 164 1.07 -2.65 12.10
CA HIS A 164 -0.32 -2.29 11.88
C HIS A 164 -1.12 -3.57 11.63
N PHE A 165 -2.02 -3.89 12.54
CA PHE A 165 -2.85 -5.09 12.47
C PHE A 165 -4.17 -4.77 11.79
N CYS A 166 -4.42 -5.38 10.64
CA CYS A 166 -5.58 -5.14 9.81
C CYS A 166 -6.48 -6.38 9.77
N PHE A 167 -7.73 -6.24 10.21
CA PHE A 167 -8.71 -7.31 10.27
C PHE A 167 -9.72 -7.20 9.14
N LEU A 168 -9.82 -8.24 8.32
CA LEU A 168 -10.70 -8.27 7.15
C LEU A 168 -12.13 -8.64 7.51
N GLY A 169 -13.10 -7.98 6.84
CA GLY A 169 -14.51 -8.37 6.84
C GLY A 169 -15.25 -8.21 8.16
N THR A 170 -14.74 -7.39 9.07
CA THR A 170 -15.33 -7.18 10.39
C THR A 170 -16.18 -5.93 10.44
N THR A 171 -17.46 -6.03 10.16
CA THR A 171 -18.43 -4.91 10.23
C THR A 171 -19.16 -4.84 11.57
N ASN A 172 -19.05 -5.87 12.41
CA ASN A 172 -19.74 -5.97 13.70
C ASN A 172 -18.99 -5.22 14.79
N ASN A 173 -19.53 -4.10 15.26
CA ASN A 173 -18.93 -3.25 16.30
C ASN A 173 -18.62 -3.99 17.62
N ARG A 174 -19.39 -5.01 17.99
CA ARG A 174 -19.13 -5.79 19.20
C ARG A 174 -17.85 -6.63 19.02
N LEU A 175 -17.74 -7.31 17.89
CA LEU A 175 -16.56 -8.12 17.58
C LEU A 175 -15.31 -7.25 17.46
N GLN A 176 -15.40 -6.07 16.84
CA GLN A 176 -14.29 -5.11 16.79
C GLN A 176 -13.79 -4.73 18.18
N LYS A 177 -14.71 -4.43 19.13
CA LYS A 177 -14.35 -4.13 20.52
C LYS A 177 -13.70 -5.31 21.24
N GLU A 178 -14.16 -6.52 20.99
CA GLU A 178 -13.58 -7.74 21.56
C GLU A 178 -12.16 -7.97 21.01
N ILE A 179 -11.94 -7.77 19.71
CA ILE A 179 -10.61 -7.85 19.09
C ILE A 179 -9.68 -6.79 19.70
N ILE A 180 -10.08 -5.52 19.76
CA ILE A 180 -9.26 -4.44 20.33
C ILE A 180 -8.84 -4.80 21.77
N LYS A 181 -9.78 -5.25 22.57
CA LYS A 181 -9.50 -5.66 23.97
C LYS A 181 -8.52 -6.83 24.04
N HIS A 182 -8.63 -7.80 23.12
CA HIS A 182 -7.73 -8.95 23.07
C HIS A 182 -6.31 -8.57 22.63
N MET A 183 -6.19 -7.52 21.82
CA MET A 183 -4.92 -7.03 21.27
C MET A 183 -4.17 -6.07 22.20
N GLU A 184 -4.75 -5.65 23.35
CA GLU A 184 -4.07 -4.79 24.32
C GLU A 184 -2.72 -5.42 24.76
N PRO A 185 -1.61 -4.65 24.83
CA PRO A 185 -1.52 -3.18 24.77
C PRO A 185 -1.19 -2.60 23.36
N LEU A 186 -1.52 -3.28 22.27
CA LEU A 186 -1.28 -2.81 20.91
C LEU A 186 -2.38 -1.82 20.50
N GLU A 187 -1.98 -0.70 19.89
CA GLU A 187 -2.90 0.40 19.53
C GLU A 187 -3.17 0.49 18.03
N ASN A 188 -2.26 -0.04 17.20
CA ASN A 188 -2.34 0.08 15.74
C ASN A 188 -3.24 -1.03 15.15
N ILE A 189 -4.54 -0.95 15.41
CA ILE A 189 -5.56 -1.93 15.02
C ILE A 189 -6.55 -1.27 14.06
N TYR A 190 -6.76 -1.90 12.91
CA TYR A 190 -7.59 -1.39 11.83
C TYR A 190 -8.54 -2.47 11.33
N PHE A 191 -9.70 -2.07 10.81
CA PHE A 191 -10.68 -2.96 10.23
C PHE A 191 -10.86 -2.60 8.77
N LEU A 192 -10.51 -3.54 7.88
CA LEU A 192 -10.61 -3.36 6.44
C LEU A 192 -11.91 -3.93 5.91
N GLU A 193 -12.55 -3.21 5.01
CA GLU A 193 -13.59 -3.80 4.18
C GLU A 193 -12.99 -4.82 3.21
N TYR A 194 -13.75 -5.89 2.94
CA TYR A 194 -13.37 -6.84 1.92
C TYR A 194 -13.71 -6.27 0.54
N ASN A 195 -12.70 -6.11 -0.28
CA ASN A 195 -12.88 -5.73 -1.67
C ASN A 195 -12.92 -6.98 -2.54
N GLU A 196 -14.05 -7.23 -3.21
CA GLU A 196 -14.22 -8.42 -4.06
C GLU A 196 -13.31 -8.41 -5.29
N ASP A 197 -13.08 -7.22 -5.89
CA ASP A 197 -12.16 -7.05 -7.03
C ASP A 197 -10.97 -6.17 -6.66
N PRO A 198 -9.82 -6.76 -6.29
CA PRO A 198 -8.64 -5.99 -5.90
C PRO A 198 -8.10 -5.12 -7.03
N LEU A 199 -8.44 -5.44 -8.29
CA LEU A 199 -8.02 -4.69 -9.47
C LEU A 199 -8.92 -3.48 -9.76
N ALA A 200 -10.12 -3.42 -9.20
CA ALA A 200 -11.05 -2.31 -9.41
C ALA A 200 -10.97 -1.21 -8.33
N CYS A 201 -10.03 -1.32 -7.38
CA CYS A 201 -9.90 -0.35 -6.30
C CYS A 201 -9.36 0.98 -6.80
N ASP A 202 -10.23 2.00 -6.83
CA ASP A 202 -9.94 3.39 -7.21
C ASP A 202 -10.18 4.39 -6.06
N HIS A 203 -10.73 3.91 -4.95
CA HIS A 203 -11.01 4.69 -3.76
C HIS A 203 -10.16 4.22 -2.58
N PHE A 204 -10.01 5.08 -1.56
CA PHE A 204 -9.25 4.73 -0.35
C PHE A 204 -9.99 3.63 0.41
N PRO A 205 -9.42 2.42 0.54
CA PRO A 205 -10.04 1.38 1.34
C PRO A 205 -10.13 1.84 2.79
N GLU A 206 -11.31 1.77 3.39
CA GLU A 206 -11.45 2.01 4.82
C GLU A 206 -10.47 1.13 5.61
N GLY A 207 -9.80 1.73 6.59
CA GLY A 207 -8.77 1.06 7.38
C GLY A 207 -7.32 1.27 6.92
N PHE A 208 -7.07 1.78 5.70
CA PHE A 208 -5.71 2.19 5.31
C PHE A 208 -5.36 3.63 5.70
N GLU A 209 -6.08 4.23 6.66
CA GLU A 209 -5.72 5.53 7.26
C GLU A 209 -4.29 5.58 7.78
N ILE A 210 -3.70 4.44 8.12
CA ILE A 210 -2.28 4.24 8.43
C ILE A 210 -1.36 4.95 7.45
N LEU A 211 -1.75 4.95 6.18
CA LEU A 211 -0.92 5.51 5.10
C LEU A 211 -1.08 7.02 4.94
N ARG A 212 -2.00 7.68 5.65
CA ARG A 212 -2.21 9.14 5.52
C ARG A 212 -0.95 9.94 5.84
N ASP A 213 -0.16 9.49 6.79
CA ASP A 213 1.07 10.16 7.19
C ASP A 213 2.21 9.96 6.17
N TYR A 214 2.09 8.93 5.34
CA TYR A 214 3.05 8.59 4.29
C TYR A 214 2.60 9.07 2.90
N LEU A 215 1.29 9.21 2.70
CA LEU A 215 0.73 9.79 1.48
C LEU A 215 0.86 11.32 1.57
N GLY A 216 1.55 11.91 0.62
CA GLY A 216 1.50 13.36 0.43
C GLY A 216 0.03 13.83 0.31
N PRO A 217 -0.25 15.15 0.31
CA PRO A 217 -1.61 15.68 0.34
C PRO A 217 -2.45 15.09 -0.79
N VAL A 218 -3.31 14.15 -0.46
CA VAL A 218 -4.27 13.52 -1.39
C VAL A 218 -5.17 14.63 -1.92
N LYS A 219 -5.24 14.80 -3.23
CA LYS A 219 -6.16 15.76 -3.86
C LYS A 219 -7.58 15.39 -3.45
N LYS A 220 -8.21 16.23 -2.61
CA LYS A 220 -9.63 16.06 -2.27
C LYS A 220 -10.45 16.05 -3.56
N GLU A 221 -11.12 14.95 -3.85
CA GLU A 221 -12.09 14.89 -4.92
C GLU A 221 -13.10 16.04 -4.75
N LYS A 222 -13.19 16.89 -5.77
CA LYS A 222 -14.30 17.85 -5.85
C LYS A 222 -15.57 17.03 -6.04
N LYS A 223 -16.39 16.86 -4.97
CA LYS A 223 -17.74 16.31 -5.09
C LYS A 223 -18.43 17.03 -6.25
N LYS A 224 -18.66 16.33 -7.36
CA LYS A 224 -19.48 16.81 -8.46
C LYS A 224 -20.85 17.10 -7.87
N LYS A 225 -21.19 18.39 -7.69
CA LYS A 225 -22.54 18.81 -7.37
C LYS A 225 -23.42 18.31 -8.51
N SER A 226 -24.27 17.32 -8.24
CA SER A 226 -25.30 16.88 -9.17
C SER A 226 -26.25 18.07 -9.38
N PHE A 227 -26.19 18.68 -10.54
CA PHE A 227 -27.14 19.67 -11.00
C PHE A 227 -28.41 18.91 -11.42
N PHE A 228 -29.22 18.47 -10.45
CA PHE A 228 -30.58 18.09 -10.72
C PHE A 228 -31.40 19.39 -10.90
N GLY A 229 -31.52 19.81 -12.15
CA GLY A 229 -32.42 20.88 -12.54
C GLY A 229 -33.86 20.50 -12.19
N LYS A 230 -34.47 21.23 -11.24
CA LYS A 230 -35.93 21.25 -11.07
C LYS A 230 -36.54 21.79 -12.35
N LYS A 231 -37.06 20.92 -13.22
CA LYS A 231 -38.09 21.31 -14.17
C LYS A 231 -39.37 21.59 -13.38
N ARG A 232 -39.75 22.90 -13.29
CA ARG A 232 -41.12 23.30 -12.98
C ARG A 232 -41.91 23.16 -14.27
N GLY A 233 -42.92 22.35 -14.28
CA GLY A 233 -44.11 22.40 -15.14
C GLY A 233 -45.29 22.72 -14.26
#